data_bd066768aa8d819cbc27f5094c5389af
#
_entry.id   bd066768aa8d819cbc27f5094c5389af
#
_cell.length_a   1.000
_cell.length_b   1.000
_cell.length_c   1.000
_cell.angle_alpha   90.00
_cell.angle_beta   90.00
_cell.angle_gamma   90.00
#
_symmetry.space_group_name_H-M   'P 1'
#
loop_
_entity.id
_entity.type
_entity.pdbx_description
1 polymer ?
#
loop_
_entity_poly.entity_id
_entity_poly.type
_entity_poly.pdbx_seq_one_letter_code
_entity_poly.pdbx_strand_id
1 'polypeptide(L)'
;MPGRLDGKVAVITGATSGIGEATARCFVAEGACVVIAGRSEERGRHLAGELGQRAIFHRADVMHEAEIAAVIDAAVSRFGKLDCLFNNAGASTPGELESITEEQFDYGMKLLVGSVMFGIKHAARAMSAGGSIINNSSIAAHRLGQGGTLYSAAKAAVSHITRIAGAKLGPNGIRVNSISPGAIATPIFWGGSAKAQTMSAEDNARKLAKLQGNLARATPLPRSGVANDIAYAAVFLASDEGSFINSHDLVVDGGRIAQFFERPQPGT
;
A
#
# COMPACT_ATOMS: atom_id res chain seq x y z
N MET A 1 12.69 20.31 -14.78
CA MET A 1 12.76 20.44 -13.30
C MET A 1 13.03 19.06 -12.75
N PRO A 2 13.80 18.90 -11.66
CA PRO A 2 13.95 17.59 -11.01
C PRO A 2 12.58 17.09 -10.54
N GLY A 3 12.40 15.77 -10.52
CA GLY A 3 11.17 15.16 -10.02
C GLY A 3 11.02 15.36 -8.50
N ARG A 4 9.82 15.21 -7.98
CA ARG A 4 9.48 15.41 -6.54
C ARG A 4 10.23 14.46 -5.60
N LEU A 5 10.72 13.32 -6.13
CA LEU A 5 11.49 12.29 -5.41
C LEU A 5 12.92 12.14 -5.96
N ASP A 6 13.43 13.16 -6.64
CA ASP A 6 14.77 13.09 -7.25
C ASP A 6 15.84 12.79 -6.20
N GLY A 7 16.68 11.78 -6.49
CA GLY A 7 17.71 11.30 -5.60
C GLY A 7 17.23 10.52 -4.36
N LYS A 8 15.92 10.31 -4.15
CA LYS A 8 15.42 9.48 -3.04
C LYS A 8 15.47 7.99 -3.41
N VAL A 9 15.61 7.14 -2.38
CA VAL A 9 15.60 5.68 -2.49
C VAL A 9 14.40 5.15 -1.72
N ALA A 10 13.57 4.35 -2.38
CA ALA A 10 12.35 3.80 -1.80
C ALA A 10 12.30 2.27 -1.86
N VAL A 11 11.73 1.66 -0.83
CA VAL A 11 11.27 0.27 -0.81
C VAL A 11 9.75 0.26 -0.85
N ILE A 12 9.17 -0.55 -1.74
CA ILE A 12 7.71 -0.72 -1.85
C ILE A 12 7.38 -2.21 -1.76
N THR A 13 6.68 -2.61 -0.70
CA THR A 13 6.23 -3.99 -0.55
C THR A 13 4.92 -4.24 -1.30
N GLY A 14 4.73 -5.46 -1.83
CA GLY A 14 3.57 -5.76 -2.66
C GLY A 14 3.54 -4.98 -3.98
N ALA A 15 4.71 -4.62 -4.49
CA ALA A 15 4.86 -3.74 -5.65
C ALA A 15 4.72 -4.43 -7.02
N THR A 16 4.40 -5.73 -7.06
CA THR A 16 4.27 -6.48 -8.33
C THR A 16 2.88 -6.37 -8.96
N SER A 17 1.97 -5.57 -8.39
CA SER A 17 0.62 -5.34 -8.93
C SER A 17 -0.11 -4.19 -8.24
N GLY A 18 -1.19 -3.71 -8.86
CA GLY A 18 -2.17 -2.80 -8.27
C GLY A 18 -1.55 -1.50 -7.74
N ILE A 19 -1.88 -1.12 -6.50
CA ILE A 19 -1.40 0.12 -5.87
C ILE A 19 0.12 0.16 -5.79
N GLY A 20 0.76 -0.95 -5.39
CA GLY A 20 2.21 -1.01 -5.25
C GLY A 20 2.95 -0.84 -6.58
N GLU A 21 2.48 -1.46 -7.65
CA GLU A 21 3.03 -1.29 -9.01
C GLU A 21 2.86 0.16 -9.49
N ALA A 22 1.66 0.73 -9.37
CA ALA A 22 1.40 2.11 -9.75
C ALA A 22 2.30 3.08 -8.97
N THR A 23 2.51 2.82 -7.67
CA THR A 23 3.40 3.62 -6.84
C THR A 23 4.86 3.50 -7.30
N ALA A 24 5.34 2.30 -7.63
CA ALA A 24 6.70 2.10 -8.14
C ALA A 24 6.93 2.89 -9.44
N ARG A 25 5.98 2.84 -10.37
CA ARG A 25 6.02 3.61 -11.62
C ARG A 25 6.04 5.12 -11.37
N CYS A 26 5.14 5.62 -10.49
CA CYS A 26 5.11 7.04 -10.14
C CYS A 26 6.40 7.50 -9.44
N PHE A 27 6.93 6.71 -8.51
CA PHE A 27 8.16 7.05 -7.79
C PHE A 27 9.35 7.16 -8.72
N VAL A 28 9.51 6.21 -9.67
CA VAL A 28 10.58 6.28 -10.68
C VAL A 28 10.39 7.46 -11.62
N ALA A 29 9.16 7.74 -12.05
CA ALA A 29 8.83 8.90 -12.88
C ALA A 29 9.17 10.23 -12.19
N GLU A 30 9.03 10.27 -10.85
CA GLU A 30 9.40 11.42 -10.00
C GLU A 30 10.89 11.43 -9.58
N GLY A 31 11.70 10.53 -10.14
CA GLY A 31 13.16 10.55 -9.97
C GLY A 31 13.71 9.61 -8.89
N ALA A 32 12.89 8.86 -8.17
CA ALA A 32 13.36 7.94 -7.15
C ALA A 32 14.04 6.70 -7.74
N CYS A 33 14.97 6.11 -6.96
CA CYS A 33 15.36 4.71 -7.10
C CYS A 33 14.43 3.83 -6.25
N VAL A 34 13.99 2.67 -6.78
CA VAL A 34 12.97 1.85 -6.14
C VAL A 34 13.38 0.38 -6.03
N VAL A 35 13.25 -0.21 -4.84
CA VAL A 35 13.24 -1.66 -4.67
C VAL A 35 11.79 -2.15 -4.70
N ILE A 36 11.47 -2.91 -5.73
CA ILE A 36 10.19 -3.57 -5.94
C ILE A 36 10.21 -4.88 -5.15
N ALA A 37 9.42 -4.98 -4.07
CA ALA A 37 9.37 -6.19 -3.27
C ALA A 37 8.03 -6.93 -3.47
N GLY A 38 8.10 -8.25 -3.63
CA GLY A 38 6.91 -9.09 -3.78
C GLY A 38 7.23 -10.54 -4.06
N ARG A 39 6.20 -11.39 -4.07
CA ARG A 39 6.35 -12.84 -4.23
C ARG A 39 6.49 -13.29 -5.69
N SER A 40 5.90 -12.55 -6.64
CA SER A 40 5.93 -12.90 -8.06
C SER A 40 7.22 -12.44 -8.71
N GLU A 41 8.13 -13.39 -8.94
CA GLU A 41 9.45 -13.12 -9.52
C GLU A 41 9.33 -12.63 -10.97
N GLU A 42 8.48 -13.28 -11.76
CA GLU A 42 8.24 -12.91 -13.16
C GLU A 42 7.80 -11.45 -13.30
N ARG A 43 6.73 -11.05 -12.59
CA ARG A 43 6.22 -9.67 -12.66
C ARG A 43 7.19 -8.67 -12.09
N GLY A 44 7.84 -9.02 -10.98
CA GLY A 44 8.79 -8.13 -10.34
C GLY A 44 10.00 -7.84 -11.24
N ARG A 45 10.56 -8.86 -11.89
CA ARG A 45 11.65 -8.71 -12.85
C ARG A 45 11.19 -7.95 -14.12
N HIS A 46 9.99 -8.25 -14.62
CA HIS A 46 9.42 -7.53 -15.76
C HIS A 46 9.28 -6.04 -15.45
N LEU A 47 8.62 -5.69 -14.34
CA LEU A 47 8.44 -4.30 -13.92
C LEU A 47 9.78 -3.59 -13.70
N ALA A 48 10.75 -4.23 -13.05
CA ALA A 48 12.07 -3.66 -12.86
C ALA A 48 12.77 -3.41 -14.20
N GLY A 49 12.64 -4.33 -15.17
CA GLY A 49 13.15 -4.16 -16.52
C GLY A 49 12.55 -2.98 -17.26
N GLU A 50 11.23 -2.80 -17.17
CA GLU A 50 10.53 -1.65 -17.77
C GLU A 50 10.95 -0.31 -17.14
N LEU A 51 11.18 -0.28 -15.82
CA LEU A 51 11.57 0.93 -15.09
C LEU A 51 13.08 1.23 -15.18
N GLY A 52 13.87 0.29 -15.69
CA GLY A 52 15.28 0.47 -16.00
C GLY A 52 16.18 0.58 -14.77
N GLN A 53 17.29 1.32 -14.89
CA GLN A 53 18.37 1.35 -13.88
C GLN A 53 17.95 1.89 -12.50
N ARG A 54 16.82 2.59 -12.43
CA ARG A 54 16.28 3.14 -11.18
C ARG A 54 15.44 2.14 -10.38
N ALA A 55 15.23 0.94 -10.90
CA ALA A 55 14.45 -0.08 -10.21
C ALA A 55 15.18 -1.41 -10.14
N ILE A 56 15.07 -2.07 -9.00
CA ILE A 56 15.45 -3.49 -8.85
C ILE A 56 14.30 -4.27 -8.25
N PHE A 57 14.22 -5.54 -8.57
CA PHE A 57 13.30 -6.46 -7.93
C PHE A 57 14.02 -7.30 -6.87
N HIS A 58 13.40 -7.44 -5.71
CA HIS A 58 13.81 -8.35 -4.65
C HIS A 58 12.62 -9.23 -4.26
N ARG A 59 12.75 -10.55 -4.43
CA ARG A 59 11.70 -11.48 -4.02
C ARG A 59 11.58 -11.45 -2.50
N ALA A 60 10.35 -11.24 -1.99
CA ALA A 60 10.09 -11.31 -0.56
C ALA A 60 8.63 -11.69 -0.27
N ASP A 61 8.44 -12.51 0.75
CA ASP A 61 7.17 -12.71 1.42
C ASP A 61 7.18 -11.97 2.76
N VAL A 62 6.34 -10.95 2.88
CA VAL A 62 6.24 -10.12 4.09
C VAL A 62 5.73 -10.88 5.32
N MET A 63 5.32 -12.13 5.16
CA MET A 63 5.03 -13.05 6.27
C MET A 63 6.29 -13.43 7.06
N HIS A 64 7.48 -13.17 6.54
CA HIS A 64 8.76 -13.51 7.15
C HIS A 64 9.58 -12.24 7.41
N GLU A 65 9.85 -11.96 8.69
CA GLU A 65 10.60 -10.77 9.11
C GLU A 65 11.99 -10.69 8.44
N ALA A 66 12.69 -11.81 8.31
CA ALA A 66 14.01 -11.85 7.69
C ALA A 66 13.97 -11.43 6.21
N GLU A 67 12.89 -11.75 5.48
CA GLU A 67 12.74 -11.32 4.09
C GLU A 67 12.43 -9.82 3.99
N ILE A 68 11.71 -9.25 4.95
CA ILE A 68 11.51 -7.79 5.05
C ILE A 68 12.85 -7.07 5.29
N ALA A 69 13.66 -7.58 6.22
CA ALA A 69 14.99 -7.04 6.51
C ALA A 69 15.86 -7.08 5.23
N ALA A 70 15.89 -8.21 4.53
CA ALA A 70 16.69 -8.39 3.32
C ALA A 70 16.30 -7.41 2.19
N VAL A 71 15.02 -7.07 2.05
CA VAL A 71 14.57 -6.04 1.08
C VAL A 71 15.13 -4.66 1.42
N ILE A 72 15.14 -4.30 2.70
CA ILE A 72 15.69 -3.02 3.16
C ILE A 72 17.21 -2.98 2.97
N ASP A 73 17.89 -4.07 3.33
CA ASP A 73 19.34 -4.22 3.11
C ASP A 73 19.70 -4.13 1.62
N ALA A 74 18.86 -4.68 0.73
CA ALA A 74 19.04 -4.58 -0.70
C ALA A 74 18.97 -3.11 -1.21
N ALA A 75 18.09 -2.27 -0.63
CA ALA A 75 18.04 -0.86 -0.96
C ALA A 75 19.33 -0.13 -0.55
N VAL A 76 19.79 -0.34 0.67
CA VAL A 76 21.04 0.24 1.17
C VAL A 76 22.25 -0.24 0.38
N SER A 77 22.35 -1.55 0.12
CA SER A 77 23.46 -2.14 -0.64
C SER A 77 23.51 -1.66 -2.08
N ARG A 78 22.37 -1.50 -2.75
CA ARG A 78 22.30 -1.15 -4.17
C ARG A 78 22.38 0.35 -4.43
N PHE A 79 21.76 1.16 -3.54
CA PHE A 79 21.56 2.60 -3.75
C PHE A 79 22.19 3.46 -2.63
N GLY A 80 22.82 2.85 -1.63
CA GLY A 80 23.58 3.53 -0.58
C GLY A 80 22.77 4.06 0.59
N LYS A 81 21.42 4.06 0.53
CA LYS A 81 20.55 4.61 1.58
C LYS A 81 19.11 4.09 1.47
N LEU A 82 18.27 4.48 2.43
CA LEU A 82 16.82 4.33 2.38
C LEU A 82 16.17 5.64 2.83
N ASP A 83 15.38 6.27 1.96
CA ASP A 83 14.64 7.51 2.25
C ASP A 83 13.13 7.25 2.46
N CYS A 84 12.57 6.23 1.80
CA CYS A 84 11.14 5.94 1.90
C CYS A 84 10.88 4.43 2.01
N LEU A 85 9.95 4.05 2.90
CA LEU A 85 9.33 2.72 2.92
C LEU A 85 7.84 2.86 2.68
N PHE A 86 7.29 2.16 1.69
CA PHE A 86 5.85 1.97 1.55
C PHE A 86 5.45 0.54 1.90
N ASN A 87 4.94 0.33 3.12
CA ASN A 87 4.33 -0.91 3.58
C ASN A 87 2.96 -1.07 2.90
N ASN A 88 2.95 -1.61 1.69
CA ASN A 88 1.73 -1.73 0.88
C ASN A 88 1.25 -3.19 0.76
N ALA A 89 2.11 -4.17 0.96
CA ALA A 89 1.73 -5.57 0.85
C ALA A 89 0.53 -5.90 1.74
N GLY A 90 -0.44 -6.60 1.17
CA GLY A 90 -1.65 -7.00 1.88
C GLY A 90 -2.61 -7.73 0.96
N ALA A 91 -3.63 -8.32 1.55
CA ALA A 91 -4.72 -8.98 0.86
C ALA A 91 -6.01 -8.83 1.68
N SER A 92 -7.16 -9.06 1.04
CA SER A 92 -8.39 -9.32 1.77
C SER A 92 -8.21 -10.63 2.56
N THR A 93 -8.53 -10.61 3.83
CA THR A 93 -8.43 -11.77 4.71
C THR A 93 -9.83 -12.25 5.10
N PRO A 94 -10.10 -13.56 5.08
CA PRO A 94 -11.33 -14.11 5.66
C PRO A 94 -11.31 -13.92 7.17
N GLY A 95 -12.46 -14.05 7.81
CA GLY A 95 -12.60 -14.00 9.27
C GLY A 95 -13.68 -13.01 9.68
N GLU A 96 -14.91 -13.54 9.74
CA GLU A 96 -16.04 -12.86 10.36
C GLU A 96 -16.12 -13.24 11.85
N LEU A 97 -16.75 -12.38 12.65
CA LEU A 97 -16.72 -12.45 14.11
C LEU A 97 -17.14 -13.84 14.67
N GLU A 98 -18.18 -14.43 14.07
CA GLU A 98 -18.77 -15.67 14.56
C GLU A 98 -18.09 -16.95 14.02
N SER A 99 -17.24 -16.81 12.97
CA SER A 99 -16.69 -17.96 12.24
C SER A 99 -15.19 -17.94 12.06
N ILE A 100 -14.51 -16.94 12.63
CA ILE A 100 -13.06 -16.82 12.51
C ILE A 100 -12.36 -18.01 13.18
N THR A 101 -11.38 -18.58 12.48
CA THR A 101 -10.49 -19.59 13.04
C THR A 101 -9.17 -18.99 13.51
N GLU A 102 -8.44 -19.73 14.37
CA GLU A 102 -7.12 -19.32 14.86
C GLU A 102 -6.15 -19.11 13.68
N GLU A 103 -6.15 -20.00 12.69
CA GLU A 103 -5.28 -19.89 11.52
C GLU A 103 -5.60 -18.66 10.66
N GLN A 104 -6.90 -18.32 10.53
CA GLN A 104 -7.30 -17.11 9.81
C GLN A 104 -6.86 -15.85 10.56
N PHE A 105 -7.00 -15.86 11.88
CA PHE A 105 -6.55 -14.76 12.73
C PHE A 105 -5.03 -14.58 12.63
N ASP A 106 -4.26 -15.64 12.83
CA ASP A 106 -2.79 -15.60 12.77
C ASP A 106 -2.28 -15.15 11.40
N TYR A 107 -2.84 -15.71 10.33
CA TYR A 107 -2.52 -15.32 8.97
C TYR A 107 -2.82 -13.83 8.73
N GLY A 108 -4.02 -13.38 9.07
CA GLY A 108 -4.45 -12.00 8.84
C GLY A 108 -3.63 -10.99 9.63
N MET A 109 -3.42 -11.26 10.93
CA MET A 109 -2.63 -10.38 11.79
C MET A 109 -1.17 -10.35 11.38
N LYS A 110 -0.57 -11.48 11.05
CA LYS A 110 0.81 -11.56 10.59
C LYS A 110 1.00 -10.85 9.25
N LEU A 111 0.10 -11.06 8.30
CA LEU A 111 0.16 -10.40 6.98
C LEU A 111 -0.04 -8.89 7.06
N LEU A 112 -1.08 -8.44 7.78
CA LEU A 112 -1.53 -7.05 7.71
C LEU A 112 -0.90 -6.15 8.78
N VAL A 113 -0.60 -6.69 9.96
CA VAL A 113 -0.07 -5.93 11.10
C VAL A 113 1.41 -6.24 11.32
N GLY A 114 1.77 -7.51 11.39
CA GLY A 114 3.16 -7.95 11.61
C GLY A 114 4.11 -7.42 10.54
N SER A 115 3.72 -7.53 9.26
CA SER A 115 4.52 -7.02 8.15
C SER A 115 4.82 -5.52 8.27
N VAL A 116 3.83 -4.73 8.67
CA VAL A 116 3.98 -3.28 8.87
C VAL A 116 4.91 -2.98 10.04
N MET A 117 4.73 -3.67 11.18
CA MET A 117 5.59 -3.47 12.35
C MET A 117 7.05 -3.80 12.05
N PHE A 118 7.32 -4.93 11.38
CA PHE A 118 8.66 -5.32 10.99
C PHE A 118 9.24 -4.38 9.92
N GLY A 119 8.42 -3.93 8.97
CA GLY A 119 8.83 -2.90 8.00
C GLY A 119 9.30 -1.62 8.70
N ILE A 120 8.50 -1.08 9.64
CA ILE A 120 8.86 0.09 10.44
C ILE A 120 10.16 -0.16 11.23
N LYS A 121 10.27 -1.32 11.90
CA LYS A 121 11.44 -1.70 12.70
C LYS A 121 12.74 -1.65 11.89
N HIS A 122 12.77 -2.26 10.72
CA HIS A 122 13.96 -2.35 9.90
C HIS A 122 14.25 -1.04 9.16
N ALA A 123 13.21 -0.36 8.65
CA ALA A 123 13.38 0.94 8.01
C ALA A 123 13.91 2.01 8.97
N ALA A 124 13.39 2.07 10.20
CA ALA A 124 13.85 3.03 11.20
C ALA A 124 15.34 2.88 11.57
N ARG A 125 15.91 1.68 11.39
CA ARG A 125 17.35 1.41 11.61
C ARG A 125 18.21 1.80 10.41
N ALA A 126 17.65 1.77 9.21
CA ALA A 126 18.36 2.04 7.97
C ALA A 126 18.21 3.49 7.48
N MET A 127 17.19 4.21 7.95
CA MET A 127 16.93 5.59 7.58
C MET A 127 17.74 6.59 8.38
N SER A 128 18.12 7.68 7.72
CA SER A 128 18.61 8.91 8.35
C SER A 128 17.47 9.91 8.55
N ALA A 129 17.75 11.07 9.15
CA ALA A 129 16.81 12.18 9.25
C ALA A 129 16.27 12.58 7.86
N GLY A 130 14.98 12.89 7.78
CA GLY A 130 14.27 13.15 6.54
C GLY A 130 13.57 11.91 5.94
N GLY A 131 13.69 10.73 6.58
CA GLY A 131 13.01 9.51 6.15
C GLY A 131 11.49 9.60 6.22
N SER A 132 10.80 8.86 5.34
CA SER A 132 9.33 8.76 5.29
C SER A 132 8.88 7.30 5.25
N ILE A 133 8.10 6.89 6.23
CA ILE A 133 7.44 5.58 6.25
C ILE A 133 5.95 5.79 5.99
N ILE A 134 5.42 5.08 5.00
CA ILE A 134 4.02 5.13 4.61
C ILE A 134 3.42 3.74 4.80
N ASN A 135 2.32 3.64 5.53
CA ASN A 135 1.62 2.39 5.76
C ASN A 135 0.29 2.37 5.01
N ASN A 136 0.04 1.34 4.21
CA ASN A 136 -1.23 1.19 3.51
C ASN A 136 -2.28 0.63 4.48
N SER A 137 -3.13 1.52 5.01
CA SER A 137 -4.30 1.18 5.82
C SER A 137 -5.53 0.92 4.92
N SER A 138 -6.69 1.35 5.31
CA SER A 138 -7.95 1.25 4.54
C SER A 138 -9.04 2.09 5.19
N ILE A 139 -10.03 2.53 4.42
CA ILE A 139 -11.27 3.08 4.99
C ILE A 139 -12.02 2.06 5.87
N ALA A 140 -11.72 0.78 5.78
CA ALA A 140 -12.23 -0.26 6.68
C ALA A 140 -11.79 -0.05 8.15
N ALA A 141 -10.72 0.72 8.38
CA ALA A 141 -10.30 1.15 9.71
C ALA A 141 -11.22 2.23 10.32
N HIS A 142 -12.00 2.91 9.50
CA HIS A 142 -12.79 4.10 9.87
C HIS A 142 -14.30 3.90 9.75
N ARG A 143 -14.74 3.08 8.79
CA ARG A 143 -16.14 2.87 8.50
C ARG A 143 -16.49 1.40 8.48
N LEU A 144 -17.55 1.01 9.20
CA LEU A 144 -18.06 -0.35 9.21
C LEU A 144 -18.57 -0.78 7.84
N GLY A 145 -18.51 -2.08 7.54
CA GLY A 145 -19.01 -2.65 6.30
C GLY A 145 -18.16 -2.37 5.06
N GLN A 146 -16.90 -1.88 5.25
CA GLN A 146 -15.96 -1.66 4.13
C GLN A 146 -14.93 -2.80 4.00
N GLY A 147 -15.03 -3.83 4.80
CA GLY A 147 -14.21 -5.05 4.81
C GLY A 147 -14.74 -6.02 5.85
N GLY A 148 -14.24 -7.27 5.84
CA GLY A 148 -14.54 -8.26 6.88
C GLY A 148 -14.03 -7.83 8.24
N THR A 149 -14.49 -8.48 9.30
CA THR A 149 -14.22 -8.10 10.69
C THR A 149 -12.73 -8.10 11.01
N LEU A 150 -12.01 -9.19 10.70
CA LEU A 150 -10.56 -9.28 10.95
C LEU A 150 -9.79 -8.24 10.15
N TYR A 151 -10.13 -8.06 8.87
CA TYR A 151 -9.48 -7.08 8.01
C TYR A 151 -9.62 -5.65 8.58
N SER A 152 -10.84 -5.28 8.99
CA SER A 152 -11.13 -3.95 9.55
C SER A 152 -10.35 -3.71 10.85
N ALA A 153 -10.32 -4.69 11.76
CA ALA A 153 -9.55 -4.63 12.99
C ALA A 153 -8.05 -4.50 12.73
N ALA A 154 -7.50 -5.29 11.79
CA ALA A 154 -6.10 -5.22 11.42
C ALA A 154 -5.73 -3.85 10.80
N LYS A 155 -6.58 -3.29 9.94
CA LYS A 155 -6.33 -1.96 9.34
C LYS A 155 -6.46 -0.82 10.37
N ALA A 156 -7.36 -0.94 11.34
CA ALA A 156 -7.43 -0.02 12.48
C ALA A 156 -6.14 -0.09 13.33
N ALA A 157 -5.61 -1.29 13.57
CA ALA A 157 -4.31 -1.47 14.22
C ALA A 157 -3.17 -0.80 13.44
N VAL A 158 -3.13 -0.92 12.09
CA VAL A 158 -2.13 -0.23 11.24
C VAL A 158 -2.21 1.28 11.40
N SER A 159 -3.41 1.88 11.35
CA SER A 159 -3.59 3.31 11.55
C SER A 159 -3.14 3.76 12.93
N HIS A 160 -3.37 2.95 13.97
CA HIS A 160 -2.93 3.29 15.33
C HIS A 160 -1.41 3.12 15.51
N ILE A 161 -0.82 2.04 14.99
CA ILE A 161 0.64 1.82 14.98
C ILE A 161 1.36 2.97 14.27
N THR A 162 0.80 3.48 13.18
CA THR A 162 1.32 4.64 12.46
C THR A 162 1.47 5.86 13.36
N ARG A 163 0.44 6.17 14.16
CA ARG A 163 0.48 7.30 15.12
C ARG A 163 1.55 7.10 16.19
N ILE A 164 1.63 5.90 16.76
CA ILE A 164 2.65 5.55 17.76
C ILE A 164 4.06 5.69 17.17
N ALA A 165 4.26 5.12 15.96
CA ALA A 165 5.57 5.12 15.32
C ALA A 165 6.00 6.54 14.93
N GLY A 166 5.10 7.37 14.39
CA GLY A 166 5.38 8.76 14.06
C GLY A 166 5.79 9.60 15.27
N ALA A 167 5.12 9.41 16.41
CA ALA A 167 5.50 10.06 17.66
C ALA A 167 6.88 9.60 18.18
N LYS A 168 7.18 8.29 18.05
CA LYS A 168 8.46 7.72 18.53
C LYS A 168 9.64 8.02 17.62
N LEU A 169 9.46 8.06 16.32
CA LEU A 169 10.52 8.25 15.33
C LEU A 169 10.69 9.72 14.90
N GLY A 170 9.69 10.55 15.17
CA GLY A 170 9.74 12.00 14.90
C GLY A 170 10.97 12.71 15.45
N PRO A 171 11.41 12.46 16.70
CA PRO A 171 12.67 13.03 17.23
C PRO A 171 13.92 12.68 16.41
N ASN A 172 13.90 11.59 15.65
CA ASN A 172 14.98 11.18 14.75
C ASN A 172 14.81 11.77 13.33
N GLY A 173 13.82 12.65 13.11
CA GLY A 173 13.53 13.22 11.81
C GLY A 173 12.85 12.24 10.83
N ILE A 174 12.30 11.13 11.30
CA ILE A 174 11.60 10.14 10.46
C ILE A 174 10.09 10.31 10.65
N ARG A 175 9.38 10.56 9.55
CA ARG A 175 7.93 10.70 9.52
C ARG A 175 7.28 9.34 9.28
N VAL A 176 6.18 9.06 9.97
CA VAL A 176 5.39 7.85 9.72
C VAL A 176 3.93 8.24 9.54
N ASN A 177 3.39 7.96 8.36
CA ASN A 177 2.01 8.24 8.01
C ASN A 177 1.33 6.99 7.45
N SER A 178 0.00 6.98 7.40
CA SER A 178 -0.75 5.99 6.65
C SER A 178 -1.56 6.63 5.52
N ILE A 179 -1.86 5.81 4.53
CA ILE A 179 -2.88 6.12 3.53
C ILE A 179 -4.02 5.13 3.77
N SER A 180 -5.26 5.62 3.79
CA SER A 180 -6.47 4.81 3.88
C SER A 180 -7.23 4.87 2.55
N PRO A 181 -6.94 3.92 1.62
CA PRO A 181 -7.65 3.83 0.36
C PRO A 181 -9.13 3.50 0.55
N GLY A 182 -9.98 4.09 -0.30
CA GLY A 182 -11.38 3.75 -0.41
C GLY A 182 -11.66 2.72 -1.51
N ALA A 183 -12.62 3.03 -2.34
CA ALA A 183 -13.07 2.20 -3.46
C ALA A 183 -12.08 2.27 -4.65
N ILE A 184 -10.93 1.64 -4.52
CA ILE A 184 -9.88 1.58 -5.54
C ILE A 184 -10.03 0.29 -6.36
N ALA A 185 -10.33 0.43 -7.65
CA ALA A 185 -10.52 -0.70 -8.54
C ALA A 185 -9.19 -1.42 -8.82
N THR A 186 -8.97 -2.53 -8.11
CA THR A 186 -7.77 -3.37 -8.21
C THR A 186 -8.13 -4.86 -8.10
N PRO A 187 -7.26 -5.79 -8.51
CA PRO A 187 -7.50 -7.23 -8.40
C PRO A 187 -7.81 -7.76 -6.99
N ILE A 188 -7.57 -6.99 -5.94
CA ILE A 188 -7.88 -7.38 -4.55
C ILE A 188 -9.34 -7.81 -4.38
N PHE A 189 -10.25 -7.21 -5.15
CA PHE A 189 -11.68 -7.47 -5.10
C PHE A 189 -12.11 -8.83 -5.68
N TRP A 190 -11.24 -9.52 -6.42
CA TRP A 190 -11.54 -10.86 -6.96
C TRP A 190 -10.45 -11.88 -6.66
N GLY A 191 -9.83 -11.76 -5.48
CA GLY A 191 -8.87 -12.73 -4.95
C GLY A 191 -7.41 -12.34 -5.11
N GLY A 192 -7.16 -11.06 -5.44
CA GLY A 192 -5.80 -10.49 -5.52
C GLY A 192 -5.05 -10.84 -6.80
N SER A 193 -3.79 -10.45 -6.85
CA SER A 193 -2.95 -10.63 -8.03
C SER A 193 -2.72 -12.10 -8.41
N ALA A 194 -2.64 -13.00 -7.43
CA ALA A 194 -2.48 -14.44 -7.67
C ALA A 194 -3.68 -15.02 -8.45
N LYS A 195 -4.90 -14.68 -8.04
CA LYS A 195 -6.12 -15.09 -8.75
C LYS A 195 -6.21 -14.45 -10.13
N ALA A 196 -5.89 -13.17 -10.23
CA ALA A 196 -5.90 -12.46 -11.52
C ALA A 196 -4.94 -13.08 -12.55
N GLN A 197 -3.83 -13.67 -12.12
CA GLN A 197 -2.88 -14.36 -12.99
C GLN A 197 -3.44 -15.63 -13.64
N THR A 198 -4.36 -16.32 -12.98
CA THR A 198 -4.98 -17.55 -13.52
C THR A 198 -6.09 -17.25 -14.52
N MET A 199 -6.39 -15.96 -14.78
CA MET A 199 -7.46 -15.51 -15.65
C MET A 199 -6.90 -14.91 -16.95
N SER A 200 -7.70 -14.96 -18.01
CA SER A 200 -7.36 -14.28 -19.28
C SER A 200 -7.28 -12.75 -19.10
N ALA A 201 -6.55 -12.07 -19.96
CA ALA A 201 -6.50 -10.60 -19.99
C ALA A 201 -7.90 -10.00 -20.19
N GLU A 202 -8.72 -10.62 -21.07
CA GLU A 202 -10.09 -10.18 -21.34
C GLU A 202 -11.00 -10.31 -20.11
N ASP A 203 -10.95 -11.44 -19.40
CA ASP A 203 -11.72 -11.65 -18.17
C ASP A 203 -11.33 -10.67 -17.07
N ASN A 204 -10.04 -10.40 -16.90
CA ASN A 204 -9.55 -9.40 -15.97
C ASN A 204 -10.05 -8.00 -16.34
N ALA A 205 -9.98 -7.62 -17.62
CA ALA A 205 -10.47 -6.32 -18.10
C ALA A 205 -11.98 -6.18 -17.89
N ARG A 206 -12.77 -7.23 -18.19
CA ARG A 206 -14.22 -7.25 -17.96
C ARG A 206 -14.56 -7.10 -16.47
N LYS A 207 -13.87 -7.83 -15.58
CA LYS A 207 -14.06 -7.69 -14.13
C LYS A 207 -13.69 -6.31 -13.63
N LEU A 208 -12.59 -5.75 -14.12
CA LEU A 208 -12.15 -4.41 -13.77
C LEU A 208 -13.19 -3.35 -14.17
N ALA A 209 -13.68 -3.39 -15.42
CA ALA A 209 -14.68 -2.45 -15.91
C ALA A 209 -16.00 -2.54 -15.10
N LYS A 210 -16.48 -3.76 -14.84
CA LYS A 210 -17.66 -3.98 -13.98
C LYS A 210 -17.45 -3.43 -12.58
N LEU A 211 -16.30 -3.69 -11.97
CA LEU A 211 -15.94 -3.18 -10.65
C LEU A 211 -15.90 -1.65 -10.63
N GLN A 212 -15.24 -1.03 -11.61
CA GLN A 212 -15.17 0.43 -11.72
C GLN A 212 -16.56 1.07 -11.78
N GLY A 213 -17.46 0.51 -12.58
CA GLY A 213 -18.87 0.96 -12.65
C GLY A 213 -19.60 0.84 -11.30
N ASN A 214 -19.39 -0.25 -10.57
CA ASN A 214 -20.00 -0.46 -9.25
C ASN A 214 -19.43 0.51 -8.22
N LEU A 215 -18.11 0.67 -8.17
CA LEU A 215 -17.45 1.55 -7.21
C LEU A 215 -17.73 3.03 -7.46
N ALA A 216 -17.90 3.43 -8.74
CA ALA A 216 -18.28 4.80 -9.08
C ALA A 216 -19.63 5.21 -8.49
N ARG A 217 -20.56 4.24 -8.36
CA ARG A 217 -21.86 4.49 -7.69
C ARG A 217 -21.75 4.51 -6.17
N ALA A 218 -20.69 3.93 -5.63
CA ALA A 218 -20.48 3.80 -4.18
C ALA A 218 -19.66 4.95 -3.57
N THR A 219 -19.28 5.97 -4.36
CA THR A 219 -18.50 7.13 -3.89
C THR A 219 -19.20 8.44 -4.24
N PRO A 220 -19.07 9.49 -3.44
CA PRO A 220 -19.57 10.84 -3.78
C PRO A 220 -18.98 11.38 -5.09
N LEU A 221 -17.67 11.19 -5.33
CA LEU A 221 -17.08 11.51 -6.63
C LEU A 221 -17.62 10.55 -7.70
N PRO A 222 -17.96 11.03 -8.93
CA PRO A 222 -18.66 10.24 -9.96
C PRO A 222 -17.70 9.30 -10.71
N ARG A 223 -16.74 8.69 -10.00
CA ARG A 223 -15.80 7.69 -10.53
C ARG A 223 -15.32 6.75 -9.44
N SER A 224 -14.85 5.58 -9.82
CA SER A 224 -14.04 4.75 -8.91
C SER A 224 -12.68 5.38 -8.69
N GLY A 225 -12.04 5.09 -7.55
CA GLY A 225 -10.62 5.30 -7.41
C GLY A 225 -9.84 4.35 -8.31
N VAL A 226 -8.64 4.78 -8.72
CA VAL A 226 -7.65 3.98 -9.44
C VAL A 226 -6.34 3.93 -8.66
N ALA A 227 -5.47 2.97 -8.97
CA ALA A 227 -4.23 2.78 -8.24
C ALA A 227 -3.36 4.05 -8.20
N ASN A 228 -3.40 4.87 -9.26
CA ASN A 228 -2.65 6.13 -9.32
C ASN A 228 -3.16 7.18 -8.31
N ASP A 229 -4.43 7.16 -7.90
CA ASP A 229 -4.90 8.09 -6.85
C ASP A 229 -4.14 7.86 -5.54
N ILE A 230 -3.81 6.61 -5.24
CA ILE A 230 -3.02 6.25 -4.06
C ILE A 230 -1.53 6.50 -4.29
N ALA A 231 -1.03 6.22 -5.49
CA ALA A 231 0.36 6.47 -5.84
C ALA A 231 0.72 7.96 -5.72
N TYR A 232 -0.14 8.88 -6.15
CA TYR A 232 0.07 10.32 -6.01
C TYR A 232 0.07 10.77 -4.55
N ALA A 233 -0.79 10.21 -3.71
CA ALA A 233 -0.78 10.45 -2.27
C ALA A 233 0.53 9.93 -1.63
N ALA A 234 1.03 8.77 -2.08
CA ALA A 234 2.30 8.21 -1.61
C ALA A 234 3.50 9.10 -2.05
N VAL A 235 3.51 9.61 -3.29
CA VAL A 235 4.52 10.57 -3.77
C VAL A 235 4.52 11.82 -2.88
N PHE A 236 3.36 12.40 -2.59
CA PHE A 236 3.22 13.56 -1.73
C PHE A 236 3.80 13.31 -0.33
N LEU A 237 3.42 12.21 0.32
CA LEU A 237 3.92 11.86 1.67
C LEU A 237 5.42 11.50 1.68
N ALA A 238 5.96 10.97 0.58
CA ALA A 238 7.38 10.64 0.44
C ALA A 238 8.25 11.86 0.12
N SER A 239 7.67 12.89 -0.49
CA SER A 239 8.36 14.10 -0.92
C SER A 239 8.57 15.11 0.21
N ASP A 240 9.31 16.17 -0.09
CA ASP A 240 9.53 17.29 0.83
C ASP A 240 8.27 18.14 1.04
N GLU A 241 7.28 18.06 0.11
CA GLU A 241 5.97 18.68 0.27
C GLU A 241 5.21 18.13 1.49
N GLY A 242 5.44 16.85 1.85
CA GLY A 242 4.89 16.21 3.05
C GLY A 242 5.75 16.37 4.30
N SER A 243 6.79 17.21 4.30
CA SER A 243 7.81 17.29 5.38
C SER A 243 7.27 17.64 6.77
N PHE A 244 6.11 18.31 6.85
CA PHE A 244 5.47 18.64 8.13
C PHE A 244 4.25 17.77 8.46
N ILE A 245 4.07 16.65 7.73
CA ILE A 245 2.99 15.68 7.98
C ILE A 245 3.58 14.45 8.66
N ASN A 246 3.16 14.20 9.89
CA ASN A 246 3.60 13.05 10.69
C ASN A 246 2.45 12.51 11.54
N SER A 247 2.44 11.22 11.82
CA SER A 247 1.41 10.53 12.61
C SER A 247 -0.02 10.67 12.05
N HIS A 248 -0.14 10.94 10.75
CA HIS A 248 -1.41 11.21 10.09
C HIS A 248 -1.90 9.99 9.28
N ASP A 249 -3.21 9.85 9.19
CA ASP A 249 -3.87 8.88 8.30
C ASP A 249 -4.59 9.63 7.18
N LEU A 250 -4.00 9.63 5.99
CA LEU A 250 -4.53 10.31 4.81
C LEU A 250 -5.58 9.44 4.13
N VAL A 251 -6.84 9.81 4.28
CA VAL A 251 -7.95 9.13 3.60
C VAL A 251 -8.01 9.55 2.14
N VAL A 252 -7.99 8.55 1.23
CA VAL A 252 -8.07 8.75 -0.22
C VAL A 252 -9.17 7.84 -0.77
N ASP A 253 -10.42 8.30 -0.72
CA ASP A 253 -11.62 7.47 -0.89
C ASP A 253 -12.73 8.08 -1.74
N GLY A 254 -12.51 9.23 -2.34
CA GLY A 254 -13.55 9.96 -3.10
C GLY A 254 -14.71 10.45 -2.25
N GLY A 255 -14.51 10.59 -0.91
CA GLY A 255 -15.52 11.01 0.05
C GLY A 255 -16.36 9.86 0.62
N ARG A 256 -15.97 8.59 0.41
CA ARG A 256 -16.76 7.42 0.79
C ARG A 256 -17.04 7.33 2.29
N ILE A 257 -16.07 7.62 3.15
CA ILE A 257 -16.32 7.56 4.61
C ILE A 257 -17.22 8.67 5.12
N ALA A 258 -17.24 9.81 4.44
CA ALA A 258 -18.10 10.94 4.78
C ALA A 258 -19.53 10.81 4.24
N GLN A 259 -19.80 9.82 3.39
CA GLN A 259 -21.10 9.59 2.80
C GLN A 259 -22.08 9.01 3.83
N PHE A 260 -23.16 9.71 4.10
CA PHE A 260 -24.19 9.27 5.02
C PHE A 260 -25.17 8.26 4.39
N PHE A 261 -25.49 8.44 3.09
CA PHE A 261 -26.36 7.55 2.34
C PHE A 261 -25.66 7.03 1.09
N GLU A 262 -25.97 5.80 0.69
CA GLU A 262 -25.63 5.32 -0.66
C GLU A 262 -26.58 6.00 -1.67
N ARG A 263 -26.03 6.38 -2.83
CA ARG A 263 -26.88 6.93 -3.89
C ARG A 263 -27.89 5.85 -4.32
N PRO A 264 -29.18 6.19 -4.50
CA PRO A 264 -30.15 5.24 -5.04
C PRO A 264 -29.63 4.62 -6.33
N GLN A 265 -29.85 3.32 -6.51
CA GLN A 265 -29.53 2.65 -7.78
C GLN A 265 -30.48 3.22 -8.85
N PRO A 266 -30.01 3.54 -10.07
CA PRO A 266 -30.91 3.88 -11.14
C PRO A 266 -31.85 2.70 -11.41
N GLY A 267 -33.17 2.89 -11.23
CA GLY A 267 -34.17 1.87 -11.51
C GLY A 267 -34.73 1.07 -10.32
N THR A 268 -34.51 1.50 -9.05
CA THR A 268 -35.28 1.00 -7.89
C THR A 268 -36.35 2.00 -7.47
#